data_feef1851f65986041cebf7abe441997f
#
_entry.id   feef1851f65986041cebf7abe441997f
#
_cell.length_a   1.000
_cell.length_b   1.000
_cell.length_c   1.000
_cell.angle_alpha   90.00
_cell.angle_beta   90.00
_cell.angle_gamma   90.00
#
_symmetry.space_group_name_H-M   'P 1'
#
loop_
_entity.id
_entity.type
_entity.pdbx_description
1 polymer ?
#
loop_
_entity_poly.entity_id
_entity_poly.type
_entity_poly.pdbx_seq_one_letter_code
_entity_poly.pdbx_strand_id
1 'polypeptide(L)'
;NKLDPAAFRVADIYKTSVCPLARVIRTECRKRGIKHLKVVYSEEKARRPLMQEGDEGHGDAVAAQGGSSRCSVPGSVAFVPSVAGLIMAGEVVRDLTQGLIPNTD
;
A
#
# COMPACT_ATOMS: atom_id res chain seq x y z
N ASN A 1 1.40 -9.83 0.82
CA ASN A 1 0.32 -10.84 0.81
C ASN A 1 -0.76 -10.50 -0.24
N LYS A 2 -0.36 -9.93 -1.37
CA LYS A 2 -1.21 -9.57 -2.51
C LYS A 2 -0.61 -10.14 -3.79
N LEU A 3 -1.48 -10.53 -4.73
CA LEU A 3 -1.09 -11.16 -6.00
C LEU A 3 -1.68 -10.45 -7.23
N ASP A 4 -2.62 -9.52 -7.03
CA ASP A 4 -3.28 -8.84 -8.14
C ASP A 4 -2.69 -7.45 -8.36
N PRO A 5 -1.83 -7.26 -9.36
CA PRO A 5 -1.28 -5.96 -9.71
C PRO A 5 -2.30 -5.02 -10.37
N ALA A 6 -3.42 -5.53 -10.88
CA ALA A 6 -4.48 -4.72 -11.47
C ALA A 6 -5.42 -4.08 -10.42
N ALA A 7 -5.34 -4.51 -9.17
CA ALA A 7 -6.15 -3.97 -8.07
C ALA A 7 -5.63 -2.65 -7.49
N PHE A 8 -4.55 -2.08 -8.05
CA PHE A 8 -4.03 -0.79 -7.63
C PHE A 8 -4.93 0.37 -8.08
N ARG A 9 -5.05 1.36 -7.20
CA ARG A 9 -5.77 2.62 -7.45
C ARG A 9 -4.92 3.79 -6.97
N VAL A 10 -5.13 4.93 -7.61
CA VAL A 10 -4.57 6.23 -7.21
C VAL A 10 -5.70 7.05 -6.59
N ALA A 11 -5.50 7.52 -5.38
CA ALA A 11 -6.47 8.34 -4.68
C ALA A 11 -5.82 9.20 -3.59
N ASP A 12 -6.59 10.12 -3.02
CA ASP A 12 -6.21 10.74 -1.76
C ASP A 12 -6.27 9.72 -0.62
N ILE A 13 -5.34 9.81 0.33
CA ILE A 13 -5.24 8.88 1.46
C ILE A 13 -6.57 8.74 2.22
N TYR A 14 -7.36 9.80 2.29
CA TYR A 14 -8.65 9.79 3.00
C TYR A 14 -9.79 9.12 2.22
N LYS A 15 -9.59 8.84 0.94
CA LYS A 15 -10.52 8.11 0.07
C LYS A 15 -10.15 6.64 -0.10
N THR A 16 -9.09 6.17 0.55
CA THR A 16 -8.64 4.77 0.46
C THR A 16 -9.53 3.83 1.26
N SER A 17 -9.64 2.59 0.79
CA SER A 17 -10.38 1.51 1.43
C SER A 17 -9.58 0.22 1.46
N VAL A 18 -10.05 -0.79 2.18
CA VAL A 18 -9.54 -2.18 2.21
C VAL A 18 -8.10 -2.34 2.72
N CYS A 19 -7.16 -1.47 2.33
CA CYS A 19 -5.74 -1.62 2.63
C CYS A 19 -5.42 -1.31 4.12
N PRO A 20 -4.91 -2.27 4.91
CA PRO A 20 -4.56 -2.05 6.32
C PRO A 20 -3.47 -0.99 6.50
N LEU A 21 -2.46 -0.98 5.62
CA LEU A 21 -1.38 0.02 5.65
C LEU A 21 -1.91 1.43 5.40
N ALA A 22 -2.81 1.61 4.43
CA ALA A 22 -3.43 2.90 4.18
C ALA A 22 -4.24 3.39 5.39
N ARG A 23 -4.86 2.49 6.15
CA ARG A 23 -5.54 2.83 7.41
C ARG A 23 -4.59 3.41 8.45
N VAL A 24 -3.42 2.80 8.63
CA VAL A 24 -2.39 3.28 9.56
C VAL A 24 -1.87 4.65 9.13
N ILE A 25 -1.48 4.79 7.86
CA ILE A 25 -0.98 6.05 7.31
C ILE A 25 -2.03 7.17 7.44
N ARG A 26 -3.29 6.87 7.17
CA ARG A 26 -4.40 7.82 7.34
C ARG A 26 -4.52 8.33 8.77
N THR A 27 -4.33 7.45 9.74
CA THR A 27 -4.34 7.82 11.16
C THR A 27 -3.15 8.72 11.50
N GLU A 28 -1.96 8.40 11.02
CA GLU A 28 -0.76 9.22 11.25
C GLU A 28 -0.86 10.58 10.54
N CYS A 29 -1.40 10.64 9.33
CA CYS A 29 -1.66 11.90 8.64
C CYS A 29 -2.59 12.83 9.43
N ARG A 30 -3.67 12.28 10.02
CA ARG A 30 -4.57 13.05 10.88
C ARG A 30 -3.86 13.63 12.11
N LYS A 31 -3.05 12.83 12.79
CA LYS A 31 -2.27 13.29 13.96
C LYS A 31 -1.33 14.43 13.62
N ARG A 32 -0.80 14.46 12.41
CA ARG A 32 0.16 15.46 11.92
C ARG A 32 -0.50 16.63 11.17
N GLY A 33 -1.80 16.69 11.11
CA GLY A 33 -2.55 17.74 10.43
C GLY A 33 -2.40 17.75 8.90
N ILE A 34 -1.98 16.63 8.31
CA ILE A 34 -1.87 16.47 6.85
C ILE A 34 -3.28 16.30 6.28
N LYS A 35 -3.72 17.24 5.46
CA LYS A 35 -5.08 17.28 4.91
C LYS A 35 -5.25 16.50 3.62
N HIS A 36 -4.19 16.36 2.83
CA HIS A 36 -4.19 15.70 1.53
C HIS A 36 -2.89 14.94 1.32
N LEU A 37 -2.98 13.75 0.76
CA LEU A 37 -1.83 12.96 0.33
C LEU A 37 -2.27 12.04 -0.80
N LYS A 38 -1.73 12.23 -2.02
CA LYS A 38 -1.92 11.32 -3.13
C LYS A 38 -1.16 10.02 -2.86
N VAL A 39 -1.83 8.90 -2.98
CA VAL A 39 -1.27 7.58 -2.74
C VAL A 39 -1.66 6.57 -3.82
N VAL A 40 -0.80 5.57 -3.98
CA VAL A 40 -1.13 4.34 -4.71
C VAL A 40 -1.43 3.27 -3.66
N TYR A 41 -2.59 2.65 -3.73
CA TYR A 41 -3.01 1.61 -2.80
C TYR A 41 -3.71 0.48 -3.56
N SER A 42 -3.80 -0.69 -2.94
CA SER A 42 -4.47 -1.84 -3.56
C SER A 42 -5.80 -2.12 -2.87
N GLU A 43 -6.82 -2.36 -3.66
CA GLU A 43 -8.15 -2.79 -3.21
C GLU A 43 -8.25 -4.31 -3.01
N GLU A 44 -7.19 -5.06 -3.35
CA GLU A 44 -7.13 -6.49 -3.06
C GLU A 44 -7.10 -6.73 -1.55
N LYS A 45 -7.92 -7.66 -1.07
CA LYS A 45 -7.81 -8.14 0.32
C LYS A 45 -6.52 -8.93 0.49
N ALA A 46 -5.76 -8.60 1.52
CA ALA A 46 -4.53 -9.33 1.83
C ALA A 46 -4.82 -10.81 2.08
N ARG A 47 -4.06 -11.68 1.43
CA ARG A 47 -4.16 -13.13 1.60
C ARG A 47 -3.47 -13.56 2.89
N ARG A 48 -3.94 -14.62 3.49
CA ARG A 48 -3.27 -15.25 4.62
C ARG A 48 -2.21 -16.19 4.06
N PRO A 49 -0.94 -16.09 4.50
CA PRO A 49 0.06 -17.08 4.15
C PRO A 49 -0.36 -18.46 4.66
N LEU A 50 -0.09 -19.50 3.87
CA LEU A 50 -0.18 -20.86 4.35
C LEU A 50 1.00 -21.06 5.32
N MET A 51 0.73 -21.24 6.59
CA MET A 51 1.75 -21.60 7.55
C MET A 51 2.12 -23.07 7.29
N GLN A 52 3.37 -23.33 6.94
CA GLN A 52 3.94 -24.68 7.06
C GLN A 52 4.13 -24.95 8.54
N GLU A 53 3.60 -26.06 9.02
CA GLU A 53 3.90 -26.57 10.37
C GLU A 53 5.41 -26.86 10.44
N GLY A 54 6.15 -26.06 11.21
CA GLY A 54 7.59 -26.25 11.41
C GLY A 54 8.48 -25.03 11.22
N ASP A 55 7.99 -23.89 10.78
CA ASP A 55 8.81 -22.69 10.67
C ASP A 55 8.71 -21.84 11.96
N GLU A 56 9.52 -22.21 12.95
CA GLU A 56 9.85 -21.33 14.08
C GLU A 56 10.83 -20.25 13.58
N GLY A 57 10.34 -19.39 12.66
CA GLY A 57 11.14 -18.37 12.01
C GLY A 57 11.53 -17.24 12.97
N HIS A 58 12.81 -17.08 13.19
CA HIS A 58 13.45 -15.86 13.68
C HIS A 58 13.06 -14.69 12.76
N GLY A 59 12.14 -13.88 13.20
CA GLY A 59 11.81 -12.61 12.56
C GLY A 59 11.67 -11.56 13.65
N ASP A 60 12.59 -10.59 13.70
CA ASP A 60 12.52 -9.44 14.58
C ASP A 60 11.18 -8.71 14.37
N ALA A 61 10.22 -9.04 15.22
CA ALA A 61 8.93 -8.40 15.26
C ALA A 61 9.06 -7.08 16.01
N VAL A 62 9.01 -5.96 15.31
CA VAL A 62 8.75 -4.67 15.96
C VAL A 62 7.33 -4.72 16.52
N ALA A 63 7.26 -4.93 17.83
CA ALA A 63 6.03 -5.04 18.59
C ALA A 63 5.30 -3.69 18.61
N ALA A 64 4.21 -3.57 17.87
CA ALA A 64 3.20 -2.55 18.11
C ALA A 64 2.28 -3.06 19.22
N GLN A 65 2.32 -2.42 20.38
CA GLN A 65 1.51 -2.74 21.55
C GLN A 65 0.01 -2.57 21.28
N GLY A 66 -0.77 -3.57 21.60
CA GLY A 66 -2.22 -3.46 21.76
C GLY A 66 -3.06 -4.45 20.97
N GLY A 67 -3.50 -5.52 21.60
CA GLY A 67 -4.51 -6.45 21.14
C GLY A 67 -3.96 -7.72 20.46
N SER A 68 -4.45 -8.89 20.83
CA SER A 68 -4.07 -10.21 20.32
C SER A 68 -4.35 -10.36 18.82
N SER A 69 -3.56 -9.70 18.00
CA SER A 69 -3.54 -9.86 16.56
C SER A 69 -2.36 -10.74 16.23
N ARG A 70 -2.63 -11.98 15.82
CA ARG A 70 -1.61 -12.86 15.24
C ARG A 70 -0.89 -12.07 14.17
N CYS A 71 0.41 -11.82 14.39
CA CYS A 71 1.25 -11.08 13.47
C CYS A 71 1.19 -11.79 12.10
N SER A 72 0.61 -11.13 11.10
CA SER A 72 0.58 -11.67 9.74
C SER A 72 1.98 -11.54 9.18
N VAL A 73 2.61 -12.67 8.85
CA VAL A 73 3.90 -12.68 8.16
C VAL A 73 3.75 -11.95 6.81
N PRO A 74 4.50 -10.87 6.57
CA PRO A 74 4.44 -10.19 5.29
C PRO A 74 5.10 -11.02 4.19
N GLY A 75 4.47 -11.07 3.03
CA GLY A 75 5.03 -11.69 1.83
C GLY A 75 4.77 -10.81 0.63
N SER A 76 5.70 -10.81 -0.32
CA SER A 76 5.53 -10.08 -1.57
C SER A 76 6.03 -10.92 -2.75
N VAL A 77 5.51 -10.61 -3.93
CA VAL A 77 5.94 -11.16 -5.22
C VAL A 77 6.42 -10.01 -6.10
N ALA A 78 7.38 -10.30 -6.98
CA ALA A 78 8.10 -9.28 -7.75
C ALA A 78 7.18 -8.32 -8.53
N PHE A 79 6.09 -8.81 -9.10
CA PHE A 79 5.23 -8.00 -9.97
C PHE A 79 4.24 -7.09 -9.22
N VAL A 80 3.96 -7.31 -7.94
CA VAL A 80 3.03 -6.44 -7.19
C VAL A 80 3.70 -5.14 -6.75
N PRO A 81 4.81 -5.14 -5.98
CA PRO A 81 5.47 -3.89 -5.61
C PRO A 81 6.08 -3.16 -6.80
N SER A 82 6.54 -3.87 -7.83
CA SER A 82 7.09 -3.25 -9.05
C SER A 82 6.03 -2.46 -9.80
N VAL A 83 4.83 -3.00 -9.97
CA VAL A 83 3.71 -2.29 -10.62
C VAL A 83 3.29 -1.08 -9.79
N ALA A 84 3.23 -1.20 -8.47
CA ALA A 84 2.95 -0.05 -7.59
C ALA A 84 3.96 1.08 -7.80
N GLY A 85 5.26 0.76 -7.86
CA GLY A 85 6.32 1.72 -8.10
C GLY A 85 6.23 2.39 -9.48
N LEU A 86 5.90 1.64 -10.53
CA LEU A 86 5.69 2.19 -11.87
C LEU A 86 4.48 3.13 -11.94
N ILE A 87 3.39 2.80 -11.27
CA ILE A 87 2.22 3.68 -11.17
C ILE A 87 2.60 4.98 -10.45
N MET A 88 3.33 4.90 -9.33
CA MET A 88 3.81 6.08 -8.61
C MET A 88 4.68 6.97 -9.49
N ALA A 89 5.63 6.40 -10.22
CA ALA A 89 6.49 7.13 -11.14
C ALA A 89 5.68 7.85 -12.24
N GLY A 90 4.71 7.15 -12.81
CA GLY A 90 3.79 7.73 -13.81
C GLY A 90 2.97 8.91 -13.27
N GLU A 91 2.49 8.81 -12.03
CA GLU A 91 1.78 9.91 -11.38
C GLU A 91 2.66 11.12 -11.12
N VAL A 92 3.92 10.90 -10.66
CA VAL A 92 4.89 11.98 -10.48
C VAL A 92 5.17 12.71 -11.80
N VAL A 93 5.44 11.96 -12.88
CA VAL A 93 5.68 12.55 -14.20
C VAL A 93 4.47 13.35 -14.66
N ARG A 94 3.26 12.82 -14.53
CA ARG A 94 2.03 13.54 -14.86
C ARG A 94 1.88 14.84 -14.09
N ASP A 95 2.09 14.80 -12.79
CA ASP A 95 1.96 15.98 -11.94
C ASP A 95 2.99 17.06 -12.32
N LEU A 96 4.24 16.66 -12.63
CA LEU A 96 5.30 17.59 -13.04
C LEU A 96 5.11 18.16 -14.45
N THR A 97 4.46 17.42 -15.34
CA THR A 97 4.25 17.82 -16.74
C THR A 97 2.84 18.34 -17.00
N GLN A 98 2.03 18.51 -15.99
CA GLN A 98 0.67 19.01 -16.13
C GLN A 98 0.66 20.39 -16.81
N GLY A 99 -0.07 20.50 -17.91
CA GLY A 99 -0.12 21.71 -18.73
C GLY A 99 1.02 21.87 -19.75
N LEU A 100 2.05 20.99 -19.73
CA LEU A 100 3.14 21.00 -20.70
C LEU A 100 2.89 20.04 -21.87
N ILE A 101 2.11 19.00 -21.66
CA ILE A 101 1.75 18.02 -22.71
C ILE A 101 0.41 18.46 -23.29
N PRO A 102 0.35 18.75 -24.61
CA PRO A 102 -0.91 19.07 -25.26
C PRO A 102 -1.89 17.89 -25.17
N ASN A 103 -3.13 18.16 -24.81
CA ASN A 103 -4.19 17.16 -24.97
C ASN A 103 -4.32 16.90 -26.46
N THR A 104 -4.01 15.70 -26.90
CA THR A 104 -4.37 15.22 -28.24
C THR A 104 -5.84 14.81 -28.18
N ASP A 105 -6.67 15.66 -28.75
CA ASP A 105 -8.07 15.33 -29.02
C ASP A 105 -8.17 14.22 -30.08
#